data_5a23352130ab1ee1fa6985ecd7123ef0
#
_entry.id   5a23352130ab1ee1fa6985ecd7123ef0
#
_cell.length_a   1.000
_cell.length_b   1.000
_cell.length_c   1.000
_cell.angle_alpha   90.00
_cell.angle_beta   90.00
_cell.angle_gamma   90.00
#
_symmetry.space_group_name_H-M   'P 1'
#
loop_
_entity.id
_entity.type
_entity.pdbx_description
1 polymer ?
#
loop_
_entity_poly.entity_id
_entity_poly.type
_entity_poly.pdbx_seq_one_letter_code
_entity_poly.pdbx_strand_id
1 'polypeptide(L)'
;MRILVIHQNFPGQFGQLVTAWAKRPGWDVRALGRETAPGLPGYDGLLNYKLARAPHAQQHGYLRQMESATLHGQAAARAMLKLRDHGFKPDVILAHPGWGETLYAKDVFPDARLVHLCEWYYNADGQDLGFDAEFPISFDDRARIRTWNALHTLNLTNCDAAVTPTQWQRSRHPGIFLPKIGVQHEGIDTDGLAPDANAAIRTRSGVVLKAGDPVITYVARNLEPYRGFHVFMRALERLQKQHKKCHAIIVGGDGVSYGKRVRDATNWREKMLAEVKLDPERTHFTGKLPRAQYLKVLQVSAAHVYLTYPFVLSWSLLEAMACGAAIIGSDTEPVREAVTDGETGALVPFFDAARIAEVTAGALEGGSAWAARRLAARQHAQRYSMQAGLAGYDALLSASSPKVGTPIP
;
A
#
# COMPACT_ATOMS: atom_id res chain seq x y z
N MET A 1 -10.37 5.57 26.72
CA MET A 1 -10.80 4.72 25.56
C MET A 1 -9.90 3.49 25.50
N ARG A 2 -10.48 2.30 25.35
CA ARG A 2 -9.75 1.04 25.18
C ARG A 2 -9.84 0.62 23.71
N ILE A 3 -8.71 0.49 23.04
CA ILE A 3 -8.65 0.18 21.61
C ILE A 3 -7.88 -1.11 21.40
N LEU A 4 -8.42 -2.01 20.58
CA LEU A 4 -7.72 -3.16 20.05
C LEU A 4 -7.42 -2.93 18.56
N VAL A 5 -6.14 -2.87 18.20
CA VAL A 5 -5.70 -2.75 16.81
C VAL A 5 -5.29 -4.12 16.28
N ILE A 6 -5.91 -4.59 15.20
CA ILE A 6 -5.64 -5.92 14.64
C ILE A 6 -5.05 -5.79 13.23
N HIS A 7 -3.84 -6.31 13.06
CA HIS A 7 -3.19 -6.39 11.75
C HIS A 7 -2.24 -7.59 11.72
N GLN A 8 -2.34 -8.47 10.70
CA GLN A 8 -1.52 -9.69 10.60
C GLN A 8 -0.02 -9.38 10.77
N ASN A 9 0.47 -8.37 10.05
CA ASN A 9 1.85 -7.92 10.07
C ASN A 9 1.97 -6.62 10.88
N PHE A 10 1.39 -6.58 12.10
CA PHE A 10 1.42 -5.39 12.93
C PHE A 10 2.82 -4.76 13.01
N PRO A 11 2.98 -3.43 12.83
CA PRO A 11 1.92 -2.43 12.84
C PRO A 11 1.19 -2.22 11.49
N GLY A 12 1.70 -2.72 10.36
CA GLY A 12 1.12 -2.45 9.05
C GLY A 12 0.92 -0.95 8.82
N GLN A 13 -0.26 -0.57 8.36
CA GLN A 13 -0.64 0.84 8.13
C GLN A 13 -0.91 1.62 9.42
N PHE A 14 -1.11 0.95 10.56
CA PHE A 14 -1.53 1.58 11.82
C PHE A 14 -0.40 2.10 12.70
N GLY A 15 0.86 1.96 12.28
CA GLY A 15 2.02 2.25 13.13
C GLY A 15 2.02 3.66 13.71
N GLN A 16 1.75 4.67 12.89
CA GLN A 16 1.72 6.08 13.32
C GLN A 16 0.53 6.36 14.25
N LEU A 17 -0.64 5.81 13.93
CA LEU A 17 -1.85 5.93 14.74
C LEU A 17 -1.63 5.33 16.14
N VAL A 18 -1.15 4.09 16.20
CA VAL A 18 -0.86 3.41 17.48
C VAL A 18 0.18 4.18 18.29
N THR A 19 1.24 4.68 17.66
CA THR A 19 2.27 5.49 18.32
C THR A 19 1.68 6.75 18.95
N ALA A 20 0.75 7.42 18.26
CA ALA A 20 0.10 8.60 18.78
C ALA A 20 -0.90 8.27 19.91
N TRP A 21 -1.74 7.26 19.72
CA TRP A 21 -2.77 6.87 20.67
C TRP A 21 -2.22 6.29 21.96
N ALA A 22 -1.16 5.48 21.91
CA ALA A 22 -0.52 4.89 23.08
C ALA A 22 0.07 5.93 24.04
N LYS A 23 0.32 7.15 23.56
CA LYS A 23 0.81 8.27 24.38
C LYS A 23 -0.31 9.12 25.01
N ARG A 24 -1.58 8.86 24.67
CA ARG A 24 -2.70 9.68 25.16
C ARG A 24 -3.09 9.28 26.58
N PRO A 25 -3.19 10.23 27.52
CA PRO A 25 -3.68 9.95 28.85
C PRO A 25 -5.09 9.31 28.83
N GLY A 26 -5.27 8.25 29.61
CA GLY A 26 -6.55 7.57 29.74
C GLY A 26 -6.92 6.64 28.55
N TRP A 27 -5.99 6.40 27.63
CA TRP A 27 -6.16 5.41 26.56
C TRP A 27 -5.38 4.13 26.90
N ASP A 28 -6.04 2.96 26.76
CA ASP A 28 -5.40 1.64 26.79
C ASP A 28 -5.45 1.06 25.37
N VAL A 29 -4.32 1.13 24.69
CA VAL A 29 -4.18 0.67 23.30
C VAL A 29 -3.47 -0.67 23.32
N ARG A 30 -4.15 -1.70 22.83
CA ARG A 30 -3.60 -3.05 22.65
C ARG A 30 -3.56 -3.38 21.17
N ALA A 31 -2.66 -4.27 20.79
CA ALA A 31 -2.55 -4.74 19.42
C ALA A 31 -2.56 -6.26 19.35
N LEU A 32 -3.03 -6.80 18.23
CA LEU A 32 -2.98 -8.22 17.91
C LEU A 32 -2.34 -8.40 16.54
N GLY A 33 -1.30 -9.23 16.48
CA GLY A 33 -0.59 -9.56 15.26
C GLY A 33 -0.18 -11.02 15.22
N ARG A 34 0.23 -11.49 14.05
CA ARG A 34 0.80 -12.83 13.92
C ARG A 34 2.17 -12.89 14.62
N GLU A 35 2.62 -14.09 15.01
CA GLU A 35 3.95 -14.32 15.63
C GLU A 35 5.13 -13.77 14.81
N THR A 36 4.96 -13.58 13.51
CA THR A 36 5.94 -13.01 12.59
C THR A 36 5.79 -11.51 12.37
N ALA A 37 4.85 -10.87 13.07
CA ALA A 37 4.66 -9.42 12.98
C ALA A 37 5.91 -8.69 13.49
N PRO A 38 6.41 -7.67 12.76
CA PRO A 38 7.65 -6.98 13.15
C PRO A 38 7.52 -6.19 14.47
N GLY A 39 6.30 -5.90 14.92
CA GLY A 39 6.07 -5.06 16.10
C GLY A 39 6.33 -3.58 15.83
N LEU A 40 6.24 -2.79 16.90
CA LEU A 40 6.47 -1.34 16.86
C LEU A 40 7.50 -1.00 17.95
N PRO A 41 8.64 -0.37 17.64
CA PRO A 41 9.66 -0.03 18.61
C PRO A 41 9.10 0.79 19.78
N GLY A 42 9.40 0.37 21.02
CA GLY A 42 8.95 1.04 22.23
C GLY A 42 7.45 0.89 22.55
N TYR A 43 6.80 -0.10 21.95
CA TYR A 43 5.39 -0.41 22.20
C TYR A 43 5.21 -1.85 22.71
N ASP A 44 4.72 -1.99 23.94
CA ASP A 44 4.61 -3.27 24.65
C ASP A 44 3.19 -3.88 24.60
N GLY A 45 2.24 -3.19 23.97
CA GLY A 45 0.83 -3.61 23.90
C GLY A 45 0.51 -4.69 22.86
N LEU A 46 1.53 -5.26 22.18
CA LEU A 46 1.33 -6.27 21.14
C LEU A 46 1.18 -7.67 21.75
N LEU A 47 0.03 -8.31 21.48
CA LEU A 47 -0.17 -9.73 21.69
C LEU A 47 -0.01 -10.48 20.37
N ASN A 48 0.81 -11.52 20.35
CA ASN A 48 1.00 -12.36 19.19
C ASN A 48 0.09 -13.60 19.21
N TYR A 49 -0.45 -13.97 18.06
CA TYR A 49 -1.10 -15.25 17.85
C TYR A 49 -0.28 -16.13 16.90
N LYS A 50 -0.46 -17.43 17.04
CA LYS A 50 0.19 -18.46 16.20
C LYS A 50 -0.87 -19.37 15.59
N LEU A 51 -0.68 -19.73 14.32
CA LEU A 51 -1.52 -20.70 13.65
C LEU A 51 -1.24 -22.11 14.19
N ALA A 52 -2.29 -22.89 14.42
CA ALA A 52 -2.15 -24.30 14.82
C ALA A 52 -1.60 -25.18 13.69
N ARG A 53 -1.91 -24.83 12.43
CA ARG A 53 -1.44 -25.49 11.21
C ARG A 53 -1.52 -24.57 10.00
N ALA A 54 -0.88 -24.95 8.91
CA ALA A 54 -1.10 -24.34 7.60
C ALA A 54 -2.44 -24.83 6.98
N PRO A 55 -2.97 -24.15 5.95
CA PRO A 55 -4.05 -24.68 5.13
C PRO A 55 -3.70 -26.05 4.55
N HIS A 56 -4.70 -26.91 4.38
CA HIS A 56 -4.48 -28.27 3.90
C HIS A 56 -3.96 -28.25 2.46
N ALA A 57 -2.95 -29.07 2.17
CA ALA A 57 -2.29 -29.08 0.85
C ALA A 57 -3.24 -29.47 -0.29
N GLN A 58 -4.20 -30.36 -0.02
CA GLN A 58 -5.20 -30.84 -0.99
C GLN A 58 -6.51 -30.04 -0.97
N GLN A 59 -6.54 -28.91 -0.26
CA GLN A 59 -7.72 -28.05 -0.25
C GLN A 59 -8.03 -27.56 -1.66
N HIS A 60 -9.33 -27.55 -2.02
CA HIS A 60 -9.77 -27.02 -3.31
C HIS A 60 -9.19 -25.60 -3.55
N GLY A 61 -8.61 -25.38 -4.74
CA GLY A 61 -7.84 -24.16 -5.00
C GLY A 61 -8.57 -22.85 -4.72
N TYR A 62 -9.90 -22.80 -4.94
CA TYR A 62 -10.70 -21.61 -4.66
C TYR A 62 -10.93 -21.39 -3.15
N LEU A 63 -10.94 -22.45 -2.34
CA LEU A 63 -11.20 -22.36 -0.90
C LEU A 63 -9.96 -22.15 -0.05
N ARG A 64 -8.76 -22.26 -0.64
CA ARG A 64 -7.49 -22.15 0.11
C ARG A 64 -7.38 -20.84 0.90
N GLN A 65 -7.80 -19.72 0.32
CA GLN A 65 -7.77 -18.42 0.99
C GLN A 65 -8.79 -18.37 2.14
N MET A 66 -9.97 -18.95 1.95
CA MET A 66 -11.01 -19.00 3.00
C MET A 66 -10.60 -19.91 4.15
N GLU A 67 -9.98 -21.06 3.86
CA GLU A 67 -9.43 -21.91 4.93
C GLU A 67 -8.33 -21.17 5.70
N SER A 68 -7.41 -20.50 4.99
CA SER A 68 -6.38 -19.69 5.63
C SER A 68 -6.99 -18.62 6.54
N ALA A 69 -8.00 -17.90 6.05
CA ALA A 69 -8.69 -16.85 6.82
C ALA A 69 -9.38 -17.43 8.07
N THR A 70 -10.00 -18.58 7.95
CA THR A 70 -10.63 -19.29 9.08
C THR A 70 -9.61 -19.68 10.15
N LEU A 71 -8.43 -20.17 9.75
CA LEU A 71 -7.34 -20.49 10.68
C LEU A 71 -6.79 -19.25 11.39
N HIS A 72 -6.60 -18.14 10.66
CA HIS A 72 -6.21 -16.88 11.26
C HIS A 72 -7.28 -16.35 12.22
N GLY A 73 -8.54 -16.34 11.81
CA GLY A 73 -9.66 -15.93 12.64
C GLY A 73 -9.78 -16.75 13.93
N GLN A 74 -9.64 -18.06 13.86
CA GLN A 74 -9.67 -18.93 15.03
C GLN A 74 -8.51 -18.63 16.00
N ALA A 75 -7.30 -18.46 15.47
CA ALA A 75 -6.14 -18.16 16.29
C ALA A 75 -6.24 -16.76 16.94
N ALA A 76 -6.70 -15.77 16.19
CA ALA A 76 -6.96 -14.42 16.68
C ALA A 76 -8.06 -14.39 17.73
N ALA A 77 -9.16 -15.12 17.54
CA ALA A 77 -10.24 -15.25 18.52
C ALA A 77 -9.74 -15.83 19.86
N ARG A 78 -8.91 -16.85 19.82
CA ARG A 78 -8.29 -17.41 21.05
C ARG A 78 -7.40 -16.40 21.76
N ALA A 79 -6.68 -15.57 21.03
CA ALA A 79 -5.89 -14.49 21.63
C ALA A 79 -6.78 -13.38 22.20
N MET A 80 -7.86 -13.01 21.53
CA MET A 80 -8.86 -12.06 22.03
C MET A 80 -9.57 -12.57 23.30
N LEU A 81 -9.91 -13.87 23.36
CA LEU A 81 -10.44 -14.50 24.57
C LEU A 81 -9.50 -14.35 25.76
N LYS A 82 -8.18 -14.56 25.57
CA LYS A 82 -7.18 -14.33 26.62
C LYS A 82 -7.17 -12.88 27.10
N LEU A 83 -7.23 -11.89 26.17
CA LEU A 83 -7.33 -10.48 26.55
C LEU A 83 -8.58 -10.22 27.40
N ARG A 84 -9.73 -10.75 26.98
CA ARG A 84 -10.99 -10.64 27.72
C ARG A 84 -10.90 -11.23 29.14
N ASP A 85 -10.33 -12.42 29.24
CA ASP A 85 -10.21 -13.16 30.51
C ASP A 85 -9.24 -12.44 31.48
N HIS A 86 -8.30 -11.63 30.96
CA HIS A 86 -7.45 -10.71 31.73
C HIS A 86 -8.09 -9.34 31.95
N GLY A 87 -9.37 -9.18 31.71
CA GLY A 87 -10.14 -7.97 32.02
C GLY A 87 -10.12 -6.88 30.95
N PHE A 88 -9.44 -7.09 29.80
CA PHE A 88 -9.45 -6.12 28.72
C PHE A 88 -10.72 -6.28 27.88
N LYS A 89 -11.51 -5.21 27.82
CA LYS A 89 -12.73 -5.12 26.98
C LYS A 89 -12.60 -3.86 26.13
N PRO A 90 -12.31 -3.97 24.84
CA PRO A 90 -12.15 -2.80 23.96
C PRO A 90 -13.48 -2.06 23.76
N ASP A 91 -13.42 -0.74 23.73
CA ASP A 91 -14.53 0.11 23.29
C ASP A 91 -14.60 0.08 21.75
N VAL A 92 -13.42 0.01 21.09
CA VAL A 92 -13.30 -0.03 19.63
C VAL A 92 -12.25 -1.06 19.22
N ILE A 93 -12.54 -1.78 18.14
CA ILE A 93 -11.59 -2.63 17.43
C ILE A 93 -11.34 -1.99 16.05
N LEU A 94 -10.11 -1.56 15.79
CA LEU A 94 -9.67 -1.11 14.47
C LEU A 94 -8.85 -2.22 13.82
N ALA A 95 -9.23 -2.68 12.63
CA ALA A 95 -8.59 -3.84 12.05
C ALA A 95 -8.46 -3.79 10.53
N HIS A 96 -7.40 -4.42 10.02
CA HIS A 96 -7.31 -4.82 8.63
C HIS A 96 -7.89 -6.24 8.47
N PRO A 97 -9.05 -6.41 7.79
CA PRO A 97 -9.78 -7.67 7.79
C PRO A 97 -9.30 -8.70 6.74
N GLY A 98 -8.29 -8.36 5.93
CA GLY A 98 -7.96 -9.06 4.68
C GLY A 98 -7.47 -10.50 4.83
N TRP A 99 -7.08 -10.92 6.03
CA TRP A 99 -6.55 -12.28 6.27
C TRP A 99 -7.40 -13.11 7.23
N GLY A 100 -8.53 -12.56 7.75
CA GLY A 100 -9.51 -13.30 8.52
C GLY A 100 -9.47 -13.11 10.03
N GLU A 101 -8.53 -12.37 10.59
CA GLU A 101 -8.35 -12.19 12.04
C GLU A 101 -9.62 -11.67 12.74
N THR A 102 -10.46 -10.95 12.02
CA THR A 102 -11.67 -10.33 12.58
C THR A 102 -12.95 -11.15 12.40
N LEU A 103 -12.87 -12.33 11.76
CA LEU A 103 -14.05 -13.16 11.49
C LEU A 103 -14.93 -13.39 12.73
N TYR A 104 -14.29 -13.56 13.89
CA TYR A 104 -14.96 -13.87 15.17
C TYR A 104 -14.81 -12.79 16.22
N ALA A 105 -14.43 -11.56 15.80
CA ALA A 105 -14.17 -10.46 16.75
C ALA A 105 -15.43 -10.08 17.54
N LYS A 106 -16.59 -10.01 16.87
CA LYS A 106 -17.87 -9.71 17.51
C LYS A 106 -18.39 -10.84 18.40
N ASP A 107 -18.01 -12.08 18.16
CA ASP A 107 -18.36 -13.21 19.03
C ASP A 107 -17.59 -13.13 20.37
N VAL A 108 -16.39 -12.55 20.36
CA VAL A 108 -15.60 -12.37 21.59
C VAL A 108 -15.95 -11.05 22.29
N PHE A 109 -16.12 -9.98 21.55
CA PHE A 109 -16.38 -8.62 22.02
C PHE A 109 -17.65 -8.04 21.34
N PRO A 110 -18.85 -8.51 21.69
CA PRO A 110 -20.10 -8.10 21.00
C PRO A 110 -20.37 -6.60 21.11
N ASP A 111 -20.00 -5.97 22.23
CA ASP A 111 -20.25 -4.55 22.50
C ASP A 111 -19.21 -3.62 21.87
N ALA A 112 -18.04 -4.15 21.49
CA ALA A 112 -16.99 -3.35 20.89
C ALA A 112 -17.40 -2.87 19.49
N ARG A 113 -17.19 -1.58 19.19
CA ARG A 113 -17.38 -1.07 17.84
C ARG A 113 -16.28 -1.60 16.92
N LEU A 114 -16.65 -2.36 15.90
CA LEU A 114 -15.71 -2.98 14.93
C LEU A 114 -15.58 -2.09 13.69
N VAL A 115 -14.41 -1.52 13.50
CA VAL A 115 -14.05 -0.65 12.37
C VAL A 115 -13.02 -1.34 11.50
N HIS A 116 -13.32 -1.53 10.22
CA HIS A 116 -12.41 -2.17 9.28
C HIS A 116 -11.73 -1.19 8.33
N LEU A 117 -10.42 -1.31 8.16
CA LEU A 117 -9.69 -0.77 7.01
C LEU A 117 -9.88 -1.74 5.84
N CYS A 118 -10.84 -1.44 4.96
CA CYS A 118 -11.16 -2.26 3.79
C CYS A 118 -10.40 -1.74 2.57
N GLU A 119 -9.17 -2.20 2.37
CA GLU A 119 -8.34 -1.72 1.27
C GLU A 119 -8.87 -2.13 -0.10
N TRP A 120 -9.47 -3.34 -0.22
CA TRP A 120 -9.80 -3.87 -1.52
C TRP A 120 -11.00 -4.80 -1.50
N TYR A 121 -11.78 -4.74 -2.58
CA TYR A 121 -12.79 -5.73 -2.94
C TYR A 121 -12.53 -6.18 -4.38
N TYR A 122 -12.41 -7.48 -4.63
CA TYR A 122 -11.99 -8.00 -5.90
C TYR A 122 -13.12 -8.01 -6.93
N ASN A 123 -12.84 -7.47 -8.13
CA ASN A 123 -13.73 -7.55 -9.27
C ASN A 123 -13.01 -8.20 -10.44
N ALA A 124 -13.73 -8.98 -11.23
CA ALA A 124 -13.16 -9.69 -12.36
C ALA A 124 -12.89 -8.77 -13.57
N ASP A 125 -13.49 -7.59 -13.59
CA ASP A 125 -13.43 -6.63 -14.69
C ASP A 125 -13.26 -5.20 -14.15
N GLY A 126 -12.56 -4.35 -14.92
CA GLY A 126 -12.41 -2.93 -14.61
C GLY A 126 -11.50 -2.61 -13.42
N GLN A 127 -10.61 -3.54 -13.05
CA GLN A 127 -9.62 -3.37 -12.01
C GLN A 127 -8.30 -4.02 -12.42
N ASP A 128 -7.55 -4.51 -11.43
CA ASP A 128 -6.24 -5.15 -11.57
C ASP A 128 -6.28 -6.43 -12.40
N LEU A 129 -7.31 -7.26 -12.18
CA LEU A 129 -7.41 -8.55 -12.87
C LEU A 129 -7.71 -8.36 -14.37
N GLY A 130 -6.82 -8.88 -15.22
CA GLY A 130 -6.98 -8.78 -16.68
C GLY A 130 -6.68 -7.40 -17.26
N PHE A 131 -6.15 -6.47 -16.49
CA PHE A 131 -5.74 -5.16 -16.97
C PHE A 131 -4.60 -5.24 -18.00
N ASP A 132 -3.67 -6.15 -17.80
CA ASP A 132 -2.49 -6.31 -18.64
C ASP A 132 -2.67 -7.48 -19.59
N ALA A 133 -2.70 -7.19 -20.87
CA ALA A 133 -2.88 -8.21 -21.93
C ALA A 133 -1.68 -9.17 -22.04
N GLU A 134 -0.49 -8.81 -21.56
CA GLU A 134 0.65 -9.74 -21.49
C GLU A 134 0.39 -10.89 -20.49
N PHE A 135 -0.55 -10.72 -19.55
CA PHE A 135 -0.87 -11.69 -18.52
C PHE A 135 -2.37 -12.05 -18.52
N PRO A 136 -2.83 -12.79 -19.54
CA PRO A 136 -4.24 -13.11 -19.69
C PRO A 136 -4.74 -13.91 -18.49
N ILE A 137 -6.01 -13.71 -18.17
CA ILE A 137 -6.70 -14.38 -17.08
C ILE A 137 -7.56 -15.54 -17.60
N SER A 138 -7.67 -16.59 -16.79
CA SER A 138 -8.52 -17.73 -17.04
C SER A 138 -9.88 -17.57 -16.36
N PHE A 139 -10.83 -18.45 -16.72
CA PHE A 139 -12.08 -18.60 -15.97
C PHE A 139 -11.82 -18.93 -14.49
N ASP A 140 -10.84 -19.80 -14.21
CA ASP A 140 -10.47 -20.17 -12.83
C ASP A 140 -9.94 -18.98 -12.03
N ASP A 141 -9.22 -18.05 -12.64
CA ASP A 141 -8.79 -16.81 -11.96
C ASP A 141 -10.02 -15.99 -11.54
N ARG A 142 -11.02 -15.84 -12.40
CA ARG A 142 -12.29 -15.13 -12.11
C ARG A 142 -13.09 -15.83 -11.00
N ALA A 143 -13.24 -17.14 -11.10
CA ALA A 143 -13.99 -17.94 -10.12
C ALA A 143 -13.31 -17.90 -8.74
N ARG A 144 -11.98 -17.97 -8.69
CA ARG A 144 -11.19 -17.92 -7.46
C ARG A 144 -11.38 -16.61 -6.72
N ILE A 145 -11.30 -15.45 -7.40
CA ILE A 145 -11.50 -14.15 -6.72
C ILE A 145 -12.94 -13.94 -6.25
N ARG A 146 -13.92 -14.47 -6.99
CA ARG A 146 -15.33 -14.45 -6.55
C ARG A 146 -15.49 -15.21 -5.23
N THR A 147 -14.87 -16.38 -5.13
CA THR A 147 -14.89 -17.17 -3.89
C THR A 147 -14.14 -16.46 -2.77
N TRP A 148 -13.03 -15.78 -3.07
CA TRP A 148 -12.28 -15.01 -2.07
C TRP A 148 -13.09 -13.84 -1.51
N ASN A 149 -13.94 -13.21 -2.31
CA ASN A 149 -14.84 -12.16 -1.84
C ASN A 149 -15.82 -12.62 -0.75
N ALA A 150 -16.00 -13.92 -0.54
CA ALA A 150 -16.79 -14.42 0.59
C ALA A 150 -16.25 -13.92 1.94
N LEU A 151 -14.92 -13.89 2.12
CA LEU A 151 -14.28 -13.31 3.31
C LEU A 151 -14.59 -11.81 3.43
N HIS A 152 -14.40 -11.04 2.35
CA HIS A 152 -14.63 -9.59 2.36
C HIS A 152 -16.09 -9.25 2.61
N THR A 153 -17.02 -10.02 2.05
CA THR A 153 -18.46 -9.87 2.28
C THR A 153 -18.83 -10.14 3.74
N LEU A 154 -18.32 -11.23 4.34
CA LEU A 154 -18.52 -11.51 5.76
C LEU A 154 -17.98 -10.41 6.65
N ASN A 155 -16.78 -9.93 6.38
CA ASN A 155 -16.17 -8.84 7.13
C ASN A 155 -16.99 -7.55 7.03
N LEU A 156 -17.44 -7.17 5.83
CA LEU A 156 -18.29 -5.99 5.62
C LEU A 156 -19.68 -6.15 6.25
N THR A 157 -20.20 -7.37 6.34
CA THR A 157 -21.45 -7.64 7.04
C THR A 157 -21.30 -7.45 8.54
N ASN A 158 -20.21 -7.94 9.12
CA ASN A 158 -19.99 -7.98 10.56
C ASN A 158 -19.49 -6.65 11.16
N CYS A 159 -18.80 -5.80 10.38
CA CYS A 159 -18.29 -4.54 10.92
C CYS A 159 -19.40 -3.48 11.12
N ASP A 160 -19.20 -2.64 12.11
CA ASP A 160 -20.09 -1.49 12.39
C ASP A 160 -19.80 -0.32 11.44
N ALA A 161 -18.53 -0.16 11.03
CA ALA A 161 -18.08 0.83 10.06
C ALA A 161 -16.86 0.30 9.31
N ALA A 162 -16.61 0.87 8.14
CA ALA A 162 -15.41 0.59 7.36
C ALA A 162 -14.81 1.89 6.80
N VAL A 163 -13.57 1.83 6.44
CA VAL A 163 -12.84 2.94 5.81
C VAL A 163 -11.95 2.41 4.69
N THR A 164 -11.78 3.19 3.65
CA THR A 164 -10.79 2.94 2.57
C THR A 164 -9.88 4.15 2.44
N PRO A 165 -8.63 3.99 1.97
CA PRO A 165 -7.71 5.12 1.82
C PRO A 165 -8.11 6.11 0.72
N THR A 166 -8.86 5.69 -0.30
CA THR A 166 -9.18 6.51 -1.47
C THR A 166 -10.64 6.33 -1.93
N GLN A 167 -11.18 7.33 -2.63
CA GLN A 167 -12.52 7.27 -3.24
C GLN A 167 -12.59 6.17 -4.31
N TRP A 168 -11.52 6.01 -5.09
CA TRP A 168 -11.41 4.93 -6.05
C TRP A 168 -11.59 3.57 -5.38
N GLN A 169 -10.83 3.28 -4.32
CA GLN A 169 -10.95 2.02 -3.59
C GLN A 169 -12.38 1.82 -3.03
N ARG A 170 -12.97 2.89 -2.47
CA ARG A 170 -14.36 2.85 -2.00
C ARG A 170 -15.32 2.44 -3.12
N SER A 171 -15.18 3.04 -4.31
CA SER A 171 -16.07 2.80 -5.46
C SER A 171 -16.01 1.35 -5.97
N ARG A 172 -15.01 0.57 -5.61
CA ARG A 172 -14.86 -0.83 -6.02
C ARG A 172 -15.65 -1.81 -5.16
N HIS A 173 -16.16 -1.36 -4.01
CA HIS A 173 -16.99 -2.17 -3.14
C HIS A 173 -18.43 -2.27 -3.65
N PRO A 174 -19.15 -3.37 -3.32
CA PRO A 174 -20.56 -3.50 -3.69
C PRO A 174 -21.41 -2.36 -3.12
N GLY A 175 -22.35 -1.85 -3.92
CA GLY A 175 -23.20 -0.70 -3.58
C GLY A 175 -23.90 -0.81 -2.23
N ILE A 176 -24.32 -2.02 -1.84
CA ILE A 176 -24.98 -2.30 -0.56
C ILE A 176 -24.11 -1.95 0.66
N PHE A 177 -22.79 -1.98 0.54
CA PHE A 177 -21.87 -1.68 1.64
C PHE A 177 -21.37 -0.22 1.64
N LEU A 178 -21.53 0.52 0.53
CA LEU A 178 -21.04 1.91 0.43
C LEU A 178 -21.52 2.85 1.54
N PRO A 179 -22.76 2.73 2.08
CA PRO A 179 -23.21 3.60 3.16
C PRO A 179 -22.39 3.50 4.44
N LYS A 180 -21.76 2.35 4.72
CA LYS A 180 -20.90 2.17 5.91
C LYS A 180 -19.41 2.37 5.65
N ILE A 181 -18.98 2.63 4.40
CA ILE A 181 -17.58 2.79 4.02
C ILE A 181 -17.26 4.28 3.86
N GLY A 182 -16.47 4.82 4.77
CA GLY A 182 -15.88 6.16 4.65
C GLY A 182 -14.59 6.14 3.82
N VAL A 183 -14.05 7.33 3.56
CA VAL A 183 -12.73 7.49 2.94
C VAL A 183 -11.83 8.26 3.88
N GLN A 184 -10.73 7.65 4.29
CA GLN A 184 -9.71 8.26 5.14
C GLN A 184 -8.37 7.55 4.93
N HIS A 185 -7.38 8.30 4.50
CA HIS A 185 -6.01 7.80 4.41
C HIS A 185 -5.35 7.82 5.81
N GLU A 186 -4.47 6.85 6.10
CA GLU A 186 -3.81 6.70 7.40
C GLU A 186 -2.80 7.80 7.70
N GLY A 187 -2.40 8.51 6.69
CA GLY A 187 -1.39 9.57 6.75
C GLY A 187 0.02 9.07 6.44
N ILE A 188 0.84 10.00 5.99
CA ILE A 188 2.28 9.85 5.82
C ILE A 188 3.01 10.95 6.60
N ASP A 189 4.26 10.71 6.97
CA ASP A 189 5.09 11.69 7.69
C ASP A 189 5.58 12.79 6.73
N THR A 190 4.70 13.74 6.39
CA THR A 190 5.03 14.84 5.47
C THR A 190 6.07 15.82 6.01
N ASP A 191 6.29 15.84 7.33
CA ASP A 191 7.30 16.72 7.96
C ASP A 191 8.70 16.10 7.82
N GLY A 192 8.81 14.77 8.06
CA GLY A 192 10.06 14.04 7.84
C GLY A 192 10.38 13.78 6.37
N LEU A 193 9.36 13.78 5.49
CA LEU A 193 9.47 13.62 4.04
C LEU A 193 9.58 14.99 3.36
N ALA A 194 10.66 15.71 3.60
CA ALA A 194 10.91 17.01 3.00
C ALA A 194 12.08 16.95 1.98
N PRO A 195 12.11 17.83 0.98
CA PRO A 195 13.29 18.00 0.14
C PRO A 195 14.52 18.33 1.00
N ASP A 196 15.66 17.75 0.63
CA ASP A 196 16.95 18.03 1.27
C ASP A 196 17.99 18.27 0.17
N ALA A 197 18.41 19.52 0.00
CA ALA A 197 19.41 19.91 -1.00
C ALA A 197 20.78 19.23 -0.76
N ASN A 198 21.05 18.78 0.46
CA ASN A 198 22.29 18.08 0.83
C ASN A 198 22.14 16.56 0.78
N ALA A 199 20.99 16.05 0.36
CA ALA A 199 20.77 14.63 0.28
C ALA A 199 21.76 13.97 -0.68
N ALA A 200 22.33 12.86 -0.23
CA ALA A 200 23.21 12.04 -1.04
C ALA A 200 23.01 10.56 -0.68
N ILE A 201 23.18 9.70 -1.67
CA ILE A 201 23.17 8.25 -1.49
C ILE A 201 24.36 7.63 -2.22
N ARG A 202 25.03 6.67 -1.58
CA ARG A 202 26.06 5.84 -2.21
C ARG A 202 25.44 4.53 -2.68
N THR A 203 25.58 4.26 -3.97
CA THR A 203 25.12 3.00 -4.57
C THR A 203 26.06 1.84 -4.18
N ARG A 204 25.64 0.61 -4.45
CA ARG A 204 26.49 -0.58 -4.21
C ARG A 204 27.76 -0.60 -5.05
N SER A 205 27.73 0.02 -6.24
CA SER A 205 28.90 0.18 -7.12
C SER A 205 29.84 1.32 -6.69
N GLY A 206 29.52 2.04 -5.58
CA GLY A 206 30.33 3.12 -5.05
C GLY A 206 30.01 4.49 -5.62
N VAL A 207 29.15 4.61 -6.62
CA VAL A 207 28.70 5.90 -7.19
C VAL A 207 27.95 6.69 -6.12
N VAL A 208 28.27 7.98 -5.97
CA VAL A 208 27.56 8.91 -5.08
C VAL A 208 26.63 9.77 -5.91
N LEU A 209 25.33 9.65 -5.65
CA LEU A 209 24.27 10.45 -6.29
C LEU A 209 23.73 11.45 -5.28
N LYS A 210 23.53 12.71 -5.73
CA LYS A 210 23.14 13.84 -4.88
C LYS A 210 21.82 14.44 -5.36
N ALA A 211 21.17 15.20 -4.49
CA ALA A 211 20.09 16.07 -4.90
C ALA A 211 20.57 17.04 -6.00
N GLY A 212 19.79 17.15 -7.08
CA GLY A 212 20.15 17.91 -8.28
C GLY A 212 20.80 17.09 -9.40
N ASP A 213 21.30 15.88 -9.13
CA ASP A 213 21.74 14.97 -10.18
C ASP A 213 20.52 14.44 -10.98
N PRO A 214 20.70 14.05 -12.25
CA PRO A 214 19.62 13.48 -13.05
C PRO A 214 19.28 12.03 -12.62
N VAL A 215 18.70 11.91 -11.43
CA VAL A 215 18.34 10.63 -10.82
C VAL A 215 16.87 10.32 -11.03
N ILE A 216 16.60 9.17 -11.63
CA ILE A 216 15.27 8.59 -11.76
C ILE A 216 15.08 7.57 -10.64
N THR A 217 13.93 7.62 -9.99
CA THR A 217 13.59 6.62 -8.98
C THR A 217 12.34 5.84 -9.37
N TYR A 218 12.38 4.55 -9.08
CA TYR A 218 11.23 3.64 -9.13
C TYR A 218 11.18 2.87 -7.80
N VAL A 219 10.02 2.83 -7.18
CA VAL A 219 9.84 2.19 -5.87
C VAL A 219 8.64 1.26 -5.87
N ALA A 220 8.87 0.01 -5.46
CA ALA A 220 7.82 -0.97 -5.22
C ALA A 220 8.20 -1.89 -4.04
N ARG A 221 7.22 -2.54 -3.41
CA ARG A 221 7.50 -3.57 -2.38
C ARG A 221 8.29 -4.73 -2.96
N ASN A 222 7.86 -5.20 -4.14
CA ASN A 222 8.55 -6.17 -4.97
C ASN A 222 8.48 -5.71 -6.43
N LEU A 223 9.49 -6.09 -7.22
CA LEU A 223 9.61 -5.74 -8.63
C LEU A 223 8.73 -6.69 -9.45
N GLU A 224 7.51 -6.26 -9.75
CA GLU A 224 6.49 -7.08 -10.40
C GLU A 224 5.58 -6.26 -11.34
N PRO A 225 4.86 -6.90 -12.29
CA PRO A 225 4.01 -6.19 -13.26
C PRO A 225 2.92 -5.32 -12.65
N TYR A 226 2.34 -5.68 -11.50
CA TYR A 226 1.31 -4.88 -10.81
C TYR A 226 1.72 -3.42 -10.56
N ARG A 227 3.03 -3.19 -10.38
CA ARG A 227 3.61 -1.85 -10.23
C ARG A 227 4.30 -1.36 -11.49
N GLY A 228 4.00 -1.97 -12.65
CA GLY A 228 4.51 -1.55 -13.95
C GLY A 228 6.01 -1.78 -14.14
N PHE A 229 6.63 -2.67 -13.35
CA PHE A 229 8.09 -2.87 -13.41
C PHE A 229 8.58 -3.22 -14.82
N HIS A 230 7.88 -4.10 -15.54
CA HIS A 230 8.22 -4.50 -16.91
C HIS A 230 8.15 -3.32 -17.89
N VAL A 231 7.13 -2.47 -17.77
CA VAL A 231 6.99 -1.27 -18.62
C VAL A 231 8.03 -0.22 -18.25
N PHE A 232 8.29 -0.02 -16.94
CA PHE A 232 9.35 0.88 -16.49
C PHE A 232 10.74 0.48 -17.03
N MET A 233 11.08 -0.80 -17.03
CA MET A 233 12.36 -1.30 -17.56
C MET A 233 12.49 -1.02 -19.06
N ARG A 234 11.44 -1.23 -19.85
CA ARG A 234 11.38 -0.89 -21.28
C ARG A 234 11.51 0.62 -21.52
N ALA A 235 10.88 1.44 -20.65
CA ALA A 235 11.01 2.90 -20.70
C ALA A 235 12.43 3.36 -20.35
N LEU A 236 13.04 2.75 -19.32
CA LEU A 236 14.38 3.07 -18.87
C LEU A 236 15.44 2.78 -19.94
N GLU A 237 15.30 1.67 -20.70
CA GLU A 237 16.19 1.39 -21.83
C GLU A 237 16.15 2.53 -22.88
N ARG A 238 14.96 3.00 -23.23
CA ARG A 238 14.78 4.11 -24.18
C ARG A 238 15.40 5.40 -23.65
N LEU A 239 15.14 5.69 -22.38
CA LEU A 239 15.62 6.90 -21.73
C LEU A 239 17.15 6.91 -21.62
N GLN A 240 17.80 5.80 -21.24
CA GLN A 240 19.25 5.72 -21.14
C GLN A 240 19.97 5.83 -22.50
N LYS A 241 19.30 5.47 -23.60
CA LYS A 241 19.82 5.71 -24.97
C LYS A 241 19.88 7.20 -25.31
N GLN A 242 18.90 7.98 -24.85
CA GLN A 242 18.78 9.40 -25.13
C GLN A 242 19.53 10.27 -24.10
N HIS A 243 19.39 9.93 -22.80
CA HIS A 243 19.92 10.66 -21.66
C HIS A 243 21.17 9.96 -21.08
N LYS A 244 22.36 10.29 -21.58
CA LYS A 244 23.63 9.60 -21.24
C LYS A 244 24.11 9.80 -19.81
N LYS A 245 23.56 10.80 -19.10
CA LYS A 245 23.98 11.15 -17.73
C LYS A 245 22.99 10.67 -16.64
N CYS A 246 21.80 10.17 -17.02
CA CYS A 246 20.81 9.78 -16.03
C CYS A 246 21.16 8.47 -15.32
N HIS A 247 20.96 8.44 -14.01
CA HIS A 247 21.04 7.24 -13.19
C HIS A 247 19.65 6.81 -12.74
N ALA A 248 19.40 5.52 -12.67
CA ALA A 248 18.16 4.96 -12.15
C ALA A 248 18.41 4.24 -10.82
N ILE A 249 17.68 4.60 -9.77
CA ILE A 249 17.63 3.88 -8.50
C ILE A 249 16.31 3.11 -8.43
N ILE A 250 16.42 1.79 -8.37
CA ILE A 250 15.28 0.87 -8.39
C ILE A 250 15.19 0.19 -7.03
N VAL A 251 14.16 0.55 -6.26
CA VAL A 251 13.92 0.02 -4.91
C VAL A 251 12.81 -1.03 -4.96
N GLY A 252 13.10 -2.22 -4.47
CA GLY A 252 12.12 -3.31 -4.38
C GLY A 252 12.78 -4.66 -4.21
N GLY A 253 12.06 -5.60 -3.61
CA GLY A 253 12.50 -6.99 -3.49
C GLY A 253 12.24 -7.79 -4.76
N ASP A 254 12.83 -8.97 -4.85
CA ASP A 254 12.69 -9.89 -5.99
C ASP A 254 11.53 -10.89 -5.80
N GLY A 255 10.71 -10.72 -4.75
CA GLY A 255 9.52 -11.53 -4.50
C GLY A 255 8.30 -11.09 -5.30
N VAL A 256 7.15 -11.63 -4.91
CA VAL A 256 5.83 -11.27 -5.46
C VAL A 256 4.93 -10.83 -4.32
N SER A 257 4.21 -9.73 -4.48
CA SER A 257 3.24 -9.22 -3.51
C SER A 257 1.80 -9.44 -3.94
N TYR A 258 1.50 -9.19 -5.20
CA TYR A 258 0.13 -9.13 -5.74
C TYR A 258 -0.07 -10.00 -6.97
N GLY A 259 0.93 -10.08 -7.84
CA GLY A 259 0.88 -10.80 -9.10
C GLY A 259 1.21 -12.29 -9.00
N LYS A 260 1.52 -12.87 -10.15
CA LYS A 260 2.00 -14.26 -10.27
C LYS A 260 3.53 -14.28 -10.33
N ARG A 261 4.12 -15.36 -9.82
CA ARG A 261 5.55 -15.62 -10.06
C ARG A 261 5.81 -15.77 -11.55
N VAL A 262 6.94 -15.25 -11.99
CA VAL A 262 7.45 -15.52 -13.34
C VAL A 262 7.74 -17.01 -13.48
N ARG A 263 7.54 -17.58 -14.69
CA ARG A 263 7.72 -19.03 -14.94
C ARG A 263 9.05 -19.36 -15.59
N ASP A 264 9.58 -18.44 -16.38
CA ASP A 264 10.72 -18.60 -17.27
C ASP A 264 11.99 -17.87 -16.77
N ALA A 265 12.01 -17.43 -15.52
CA ALA A 265 13.15 -16.83 -14.82
C ALA A 265 13.03 -17.04 -13.31
N THR A 266 14.08 -16.76 -12.55
CA THR A 266 14.03 -16.85 -11.08
C THR A 266 13.10 -15.79 -10.48
N ASN A 267 13.08 -14.59 -11.08
CA ASN A 267 12.28 -13.45 -10.66
C ASN A 267 12.06 -12.46 -11.81
N TRP A 268 11.18 -11.48 -11.60
CA TRP A 268 10.85 -10.48 -12.61
C TRP A 268 12.04 -9.58 -12.99
N ARG A 269 12.97 -9.32 -12.07
CA ARG A 269 14.18 -8.53 -12.38
C ARG A 269 15.05 -9.25 -13.40
N GLU A 270 15.34 -10.53 -13.21
CA GLU A 270 16.12 -11.33 -14.17
C GLU A 270 15.44 -11.41 -15.52
N LYS A 271 14.13 -11.65 -15.55
CA LYS A 271 13.35 -11.66 -16.79
C LYS A 271 13.52 -10.36 -17.56
N MET A 272 13.35 -9.22 -16.90
CA MET A 272 13.45 -7.92 -17.55
C MET A 272 14.87 -7.57 -17.98
N LEU A 273 15.88 -7.95 -17.20
CA LEU A 273 17.29 -7.76 -17.60
C LEU A 273 17.71 -8.63 -18.81
N ALA A 274 17.01 -9.74 -19.05
CA ALA A 274 17.20 -10.53 -20.28
C ALA A 274 16.49 -9.89 -21.49
N GLU A 275 15.43 -9.11 -21.26
CA GLU A 275 14.63 -8.46 -22.32
C GLU A 275 15.22 -7.13 -22.78
N VAL A 276 15.71 -6.29 -21.84
CA VAL A 276 16.15 -4.91 -22.10
C VAL A 276 17.66 -4.74 -21.92
N LYS A 277 18.25 -3.82 -22.70
CA LYS A 277 19.67 -3.47 -22.62
C LYS A 277 19.86 -2.20 -21.81
N LEU A 278 20.21 -2.33 -20.54
CA LEU A 278 20.50 -1.22 -19.64
C LEU A 278 21.99 -1.05 -19.40
N ASP A 279 22.39 0.16 -19.11
CA ASP A 279 23.73 0.46 -18.67
C ASP A 279 23.90 0.06 -17.17
N PRO A 280 24.73 -0.93 -16.84
CA PRO A 280 24.89 -1.43 -15.48
C PRO A 280 25.52 -0.40 -14.53
N GLU A 281 26.32 0.55 -15.04
CA GLU A 281 26.94 1.60 -14.23
C GLU A 281 25.94 2.69 -13.82
N ARG A 282 24.82 2.80 -14.56
CA ARG A 282 23.78 3.79 -14.32
C ARG A 282 22.44 3.20 -13.85
N THR A 283 22.39 1.88 -13.62
CA THR A 283 21.17 1.18 -13.15
C THR A 283 21.45 0.51 -11.80
N HIS A 284 20.82 1.02 -10.75
CA HIS A 284 21.12 0.64 -9.38
C HIS A 284 19.95 -0.06 -8.71
N PHE A 285 19.97 -1.39 -8.66
CA PHE A 285 19.01 -2.19 -7.90
C PHE A 285 19.45 -2.24 -6.43
N THR A 286 18.63 -1.68 -5.55
CA THR A 286 18.97 -1.60 -4.12
C THR A 286 18.44 -2.78 -3.30
N GLY A 287 17.41 -3.48 -3.80
CA GLY A 287 16.58 -4.34 -2.98
C GLY A 287 15.69 -3.50 -2.04
N LYS A 288 15.25 -4.09 -0.93
CA LYS A 288 14.52 -3.39 0.13
C LYS A 288 15.50 -2.56 0.96
N LEU A 289 15.11 -1.34 1.30
CA LEU A 289 15.95 -0.41 2.06
C LEU A 289 15.38 -0.14 3.46
N PRO A 290 16.24 0.08 4.45
CA PRO A 290 15.84 0.71 5.72
C PRO A 290 15.25 2.11 5.48
N ARG A 291 14.32 2.56 6.35
CA ARG A 291 13.58 3.82 6.19
C ARG A 291 14.49 5.03 5.92
N ALA A 292 15.59 5.17 6.65
CA ALA A 292 16.51 6.30 6.49
C ALA A 292 17.18 6.33 5.10
N GLN A 293 17.56 5.17 4.56
CA GLN A 293 18.13 5.09 3.21
C GLN A 293 17.05 5.30 2.13
N TYR A 294 15.88 4.75 2.33
CA TYR A 294 14.73 4.97 1.46
C TYR A 294 14.37 6.47 1.34
N LEU A 295 14.38 7.20 2.45
CA LEU A 295 14.17 8.65 2.44
C LEU A 295 15.21 9.36 1.57
N LYS A 296 16.49 9.00 1.69
CA LYS A 296 17.55 9.59 0.84
C LYS A 296 17.33 9.29 -0.64
N VAL A 297 16.83 8.11 -1.01
CA VAL A 297 16.46 7.81 -2.40
C VAL A 297 15.40 8.77 -2.92
N LEU A 298 14.35 9.05 -2.14
CA LEU A 298 13.31 9.99 -2.55
C LEU A 298 13.83 11.45 -2.61
N GLN A 299 14.70 11.82 -1.68
CA GLN A 299 15.29 13.16 -1.63
C GLN A 299 16.25 13.46 -2.78
N VAL A 300 16.97 12.47 -3.30
CA VAL A 300 17.83 12.64 -4.50
C VAL A 300 17.06 12.48 -5.81
N SER A 301 15.78 12.13 -5.76
CA SER A 301 14.96 11.88 -6.94
C SER A 301 14.71 13.16 -7.75
N ALA A 302 15.28 13.24 -8.93
CA ALA A 302 14.92 14.28 -9.90
C ALA A 302 13.58 13.98 -10.57
N ALA A 303 13.30 12.69 -10.86
CA ALA A 303 12.05 12.22 -11.43
C ALA A 303 11.65 10.89 -10.80
N HIS A 304 10.41 10.76 -10.34
CA HIS A 304 9.85 9.54 -9.76
C HIS A 304 8.82 8.94 -10.70
N VAL A 305 9.12 7.75 -11.24
CA VAL A 305 8.19 7.01 -12.08
C VAL A 305 7.35 6.09 -11.21
N TYR A 306 6.06 6.35 -11.16
CA TYR A 306 5.08 5.57 -10.41
C TYR A 306 4.04 4.96 -11.33
N LEU A 307 4.10 3.67 -11.55
CA LEU A 307 3.14 2.93 -12.34
C LEU A 307 2.38 1.95 -11.45
N THR A 308 1.08 1.84 -11.68
CA THR A 308 0.27 0.83 -11.01
C THR A 308 -0.89 0.40 -11.90
N TYR A 309 -1.25 -0.88 -11.86
CA TYR A 309 -2.55 -1.32 -12.34
C TYR A 309 -3.65 -0.54 -11.62
N PRO A 310 -4.90 -0.56 -12.10
CA PRO A 310 -6.05 -0.04 -11.34
C PRO A 310 -6.23 -0.84 -10.03
N PHE A 311 -5.39 -0.52 -9.04
CA PHE A 311 -5.24 -1.23 -7.78
C PHE A 311 -5.00 -0.22 -6.64
N VAL A 312 -4.67 -0.71 -5.44
CA VAL A 312 -4.38 0.12 -4.25
C VAL A 312 -3.26 1.11 -4.53
N LEU A 313 -3.48 2.38 -4.21
CA LEU A 313 -2.47 3.43 -4.26
C LEU A 313 -1.37 3.15 -3.22
N SER A 314 -0.11 3.25 -3.63
CA SER A 314 1.02 3.08 -2.70
C SER A 314 1.40 4.39 -2.02
N TRP A 315 1.77 4.31 -0.76
CA TRP A 315 2.34 5.45 -0.02
C TRP A 315 3.55 6.06 -0.73
N SER A 316 4.34 5.25 -1.47
CA SER A 316 5.54 5.72 -2.15
C SER A 316 5.30 6.87 -3.13
N LEU A 317 4.12 6.94 -3.76
CA LEU A 317 3.73 8.07 -4.60
C LEU A 317 3.61 9.35 -3.77
N LEU A 318 2.83 9.28 -2.70
CA LEU A 318 2.61 10.44 -1.81
C LEU A 318 3.90 10.88 -1.11
N GLU A 319 4.76 9.92 -0.74
CA GLU A 319 6.07 10.17 -0.14
C GLU A 319 7.03 10.84 -1.15
N ALA A 320 7.03 10.41 -2.42
CA ALA A 320 7.81 11.06 -3.46
C ALA A 320 7.32 12.48 -3.74
N MET A 321 5.99 12.71 -3.76
CA MET A 321 5.40 14.05 -3.85
C MET A 321 5.84 14.94 -2.68
N ALA A 322 5.80 14.44 -1.45
CA ALA A 322 6.22 15.16 -0.25
C ALA A 322 7.72 15.53 -0.29
N CYS A 323 8.57 14.63 -0.82
CA CYS A 323 10.00 14.90 -1.03
C CYS A 323 10.29 15.86 -2.22
N GLY A 324 9.27 16.28 -2.98
CA GLY A 324 9.43 17.23 -4.07
C GLY A 324 10.02 16.62 -5.36
N ALA A 325 9.88 15.32 -5.58
CA ALA A 325 10.24 14.70 -6.86
C ALA A 325 9.29 15.14 -7.98
N ALA A 326 9.74 15.20 -9.23
CA ALA A 326 8.85 15.31 -10.37
C ALA A 326 8.14 13.98 -10.58
N ILE A 327 6.81 13.98 -10.53
CA ILE A 327 6.00 12.78 -10.62
C ILE A 327 5.63 12.46 -12.06
N ILE A 328 5.95 11.23 -12.50
CA ILE A 328 5.47 10.64 -13.73
C ILE A 328 4.61 9.43 -13.32
N GLY A 329 3.29 9.61 -13.35
CA GLY A 329 2.33 8.59 -12.89
C GLY A 329 1.63 7.89 -14.06
N SER A 330 1.27 6.61 -13.89
CA SER A 330 0.37 5.96 -14.84
C SER A 330 -1.00 6.65 -14.86
N ASP A 331 -1.56 6.84 -16.06
CA ASP A 331 -2.91 7.37 -16.25
C ASP A 331 -3.96 6.28 -15.92
N THR A 332 -4.01 5.91 -14.64
CA THR A 332 -4.97 4.95 -14.07
C THR A 332 -5.77 5.63 -12.96
N GLU A 333 -6.98 5.17 -12.71
CA GLU A 333 -7.93 5.82 -11.80
C GLU A 333 -7.36 6.08 -10.39
N PRO A 334 -6.68 5.13 -9.74
CA PRO A 334 -6.11 5.39 -8.41
C PRO A 334 -5.04 6.48 -8.42
N VAL A 335 -4.30 6.64 -9.52
CA VAL A 335 -3.26 7.67 -9.63
C VAL A 335 -3.87 9.03 -9.92
N ARG A 336 -4.92 9.10 -10.76
CA ARG A 336 -5.67 10.34 -11.03
C ARG A 336 -6.27 10.98 -9.77
N GLU A 337 -6.53 10.20 -8.73
CA GLU A 337 -7.03 10.74 -7.45
C GLU A 337 -5.95 11.53 -6.68
N ALA A 338 -4.68 11.15 -6.84
CA ALA A 338 -3.56 11.79 -6.16
C ALA A 338 -2.77 12.77 -7.05
N VAL A 339 -2.82 12.59 -8.37
CA VAL A 339 -2.04 13.37 -9.34
C VAL A 339 -2.96 14.01 -10.37
N THR A 340 -2.93 15.34 -10.43
CA THR A 340 -3.58 16.13 -11.49
C THR A 340 -2.56 16.35 -12.61
N ASP A 341 -2.90 15.89 -13.82
CA ASP A 341 -2.02 16.03 -14.98
C ASP A 341 -1.70 17.50 -15.28
N GLY A 342 -0.43 17.77 -15.52
CA GLY A 342 0.05 19.14 -15.78
C GLY A 342 0.18 20.04 -14.55
N GLU A 343 -0.42 19.70 -13.40
CA GLU A 343 -0.40 20.50 -12.17
C GLU A 343 0.50 19.91 -11.08
N THR A 344 0.24 18.67 -10.66
CA THR A 344 1.00 18.01 -9.59
C THR A 344 1.90 16.89 -10.09
N GLY A 345 1.92 16.65 -11.40
CA GLY A 345 2.74 15.67 -12.07
C GLY A 345 2.40 15.60 -13.56
N ALA A 346 2.83 14.51 -14.19
CA ALA A 346 2.39 14.15 -15.53
C ALA A 346 1.80 12.75 -15.51
N LEU A 347 0.64 12.58 -16.12
CA LEU A 347 0.01 11.29 -16.33
C LEU A 347 0.37 10.73 -17.72
N VAL A 348 0.74 9.46 -17.76
CA VAL A 348 1.17 8.78 -18.98
C VAL A 348 0.42 7.46 -19.14
N PRO A 349 0.08 7.05 -20.38
CA PRO A 349 -0.54 5.75 -20.60
C PRO A 349 0.36 4.65 -20.03
N PHE A 350 -0.25 3.73 -19.24
CA PHE A 350 0.51 2.72 -18.49
C PHE A 350 1.45 1.89 -19.37
N PHE A 351 1.01 1.47 -20.56
CA PHE A 351 1.77 0.59 -21.46
C PHE A 351 2.66 1.34 -22.46
N ASP A 352 2.67 2.67 -22.47
CA ASP A 352 3.46 3.46 -23.41
C ASP A 352 4.86 3.77 -22.85
N ALA A 353 5.76 2.80 -22.98
CA ALA A 353 7.16 2.95 -22.56
C ALA A 353 7.90 4.10 -23.27
N ALA A 354 7.49 4.47 -24.49
CA ALA A 354 8.09 5.59 -25.23
C ALA A 354 7.66 6.93 -24.59
N ARG A 355 6.37 7.08 -24.31
CA ARG A 355 5.85 8.29 -23.67
C ARG A 355 6.37 8.46 -22.24
N ILE A 356 6.47 7.36 -21.49
CA ILE A 356 7.09 7.37 -20.14
C ILE A 356 8.53 7.88 -20.24
N ALA A 357 9.33 7.39 -21.17
CA ALA A 357 10.72 7.83 -21.37
C ALA A 357 10.80 9.30 -21.77
N GLU A 358 9.99 9.76 -22.72
CA GLU A 358 9.92 11.14 -23.19
C GLU A 358 9.59 12.13 -22.05
N VAL A 359 8.50 11.86 -21.32
CA VAL A 359 8.06 12.74 -20.22
C VAL A 359 9.08 12.74 -19.08
N THR A 360 9.71 11.59 -18.80
CA THR A 360 10.76 11.49 -17.80
C THR A 360 12.00 12.29 -18.22
N ALA A 361 12.39 12.27 -19.50
CA ALA A 361 13.49 13.09 -20.02
C ALA A 361 13.21 14.58 -19.81
N GLY A 362 12.01 15.05 -20.16
CA GLY A 362 11.62 16.44 -19.92
C GLY A 362 11.62 16.82 -18.44
N ALA A 363 11.26 15.88 -17.54
CA ALA A 363 11.35 16.13 -16.11
C ALA A 363 12.78 16.25 -15.59
N LEU A 364 13.72 15.50 -16.17
CA LEU A 364 15.16 15.60 -15.86
C LEU A 364 15.80 16.90 -16.39
N GLU A 365 15.35 17.39 -17.54
CA GLU A 365 15.77 18.69 -18.08
C GLU A 365 15.28 19.85 -17.20
N GLY A 366 14.17 19.66 -16.49
CA GLY A 366 13.66 20.60 -15.50
C GLY A 366 12.90 21.76 -16.13
N GLY A 367 13.20 22.98 -15.66
CA GLY A 367 12.54 24.22 -16.09
C GLY A 367 11.38 24.64 -15.16
N SER A 368 10.84 25.85 -15.42
CA SER A 368 9.85 26.48 -14.54
C SER A 368 8.56 25.67 -14.38
N ALA A 369 8.10 25.03 -15.44
CA ALA A 369 6.89 24.20 -15.42
C ALA A 369 7.06 22.98 -14.48
N TRP A 370 8.18 22.29 -14.52
CA TRP A 370 8.44 21.16 -13.61
C TRP A 370 8.70 21.62 -12.18
N ALA A 371 9.34 22.77 -11.99
CA ALA A 371 9.50 23.37 -10.66
C ALA A 371 8.14 23.68 -10.02
N ALA A 372 7.22 24.27 -10.78
CA ALA A 372 5.86 24.55 -10.33
C ALA A 372 5.09 23.26 -9.97
N ARG A 373 5.16 22.21 -10.82
CA ARG A 373 4.52 20.89 -10.56
C ARG A 373 5.04 20.24 -9.28
N ARG A 374 6.36 20.26 -9.04
CA ARG A 374 6.98 19.71 -7.82
C ARG A 374 6.47 20.41 -6.57
N LEU A 375 6.38 21.76 -6.62
CA LEU A 375 5.84 22.53 -5.50
C LEU A 375 4.38 22.22 -5.25
N ALA A 376 3.56 22.19 -6.29
CA ALA A 376 2.14 21.84 -6.20
C ALA A 376 1.93 20.40 -5.69
N ALA A 377 2.71 19.43 -6.17
CA ALA A 377 2.68 18.05 -5.69
C ALA A 377 2.97 17.97 -4.19
N ARG A 378 4.00 18.68 -3.71
CA ARG A 378 4.34 18.73 -2.29
C ARG A 378 3.22 19.35 -1.45
N GLN A 379 2.62 20.43 -1.92
CA GLN A 379 1.49 21.08 -1.25
C GLN A 379 0.27 20.12 -1.21
N HIS A 380 0.01 19.42 -2.30
CA HIS A 380 -1.06 18.44 -2.37
C HIS A 380 -0.83 17.28 -1.40
N ALA A 381 0.39 16.79 -1.26
CA ALA A 381 0.74 15.69 -0.34
C ALA A 381 0.44 16.04 1.13
N GLN A 382 0.38 17.31 1.53
CA GLN A 382 0.01 17.72 2.89
C GLN A 382 -1.41 17.28 3.30
N ARG A 383 -2.31 17.08 2.34
CA ARG A 383 -3.66 16.53 2.61
C ARG A 383 -3.61 15.11 3.18
N TYR A 384 -2.53 14.40 2.92
CA TYR A 384 -2.24 13.05 3.41
C TYR A 384 -1.27 13.06 4.59
N SER A 385 -1.12 14.18 5.30
CA SER A 385 -0.23 14.28 6.45
C SER A 385 -0.66 13.33 7.58
N MET A 386 0.30 12.99 8.44
CA MET A 386 0.05 12.20 9.63
C MET A 386 -1.00 12.84 10.54
N GLN A 387 -0.99 14.18 10.64
CA GLN A 387 -1.99 14.93 11.41
C GLN A 387 -3.40 14.79 10.81
N ALA A 388 -3.53 14.91 9.50
CA ALA A 388 -4.81 14.71 8.81
C ALA A 388 -5.32 13.26 8.97
N GLY A 389 -4.42 12.28 8.82
CA GLY A 389 -4.73 10.87 9.06
C GLY A 389 -5.23 10.63 10.49
N LEU A 390 -4.46 11.10 11.49
CA LEU A 390 -4.80 10.93 12.89
C LEU A 390 -6.14 11.59 13.23
N ALA A 391 -6.38 12.83 12.78
CA ALA A 391 -7.65 13.53 13.02
C ALA A 391 -8.85 12.79 12.40
N GLY A 392 -8.70 12.29 11.18
CA GLY A 392 -9.75 11.52 10.52
C GLY A 392 -10.07 10.19 11.21
N TYR A 393 -9.03 9.46 11.63
CA TYR A 393 -9.23 8.22 12.41
C TYR A 393 -9.79 8.51 13.81
N ASP A 394 -9.38 9.58 14.48
CA ASP A 394 -9.97 9.99 15.77
C ASP A 394 -11.48 10.25 15.63
N ALA A 395 -11.89 10.97 14.60
CA ALA A 395 -13.30 11.19 14.30
C ALA A 395 -14.02 9.87 14.00
N LEU A 396 -13.40 8.98 13.24
CA LEU A 396 -13.95 7.66 12.93
C LEU A 396 -14.14 6.80 14.19
N LEU A 397 -13.18 6.79 15.13
CA LEU A 397 -13.27 6.01 16.36
C LEU A 397 -14.29 6.60 17.35
N SER A 398 -14.49 7.92 17.35
CA SER A 398 -15.41 8.63 18.26
C SER A 398 -16.85 8.67 17.76
N ALA A 399 -17.09 8.39 16.47
CA ALA A 399 -18.43 8.38 15.92
C ALA A 399 -19.28 7.31 16.61
N SER A 400 -20.46 7.69 17.14
CA SER A 400 -21.43 6.72 17.66
C SER A 400 -21.89 5.80 16.52
N SER A 401 -21.96 4.50 16.77
CA SER A 401 -22.61 3.58 15.83
C SER A 401 -24.01 4.08 15.54
N PRO A 402 -24.47 4.17 14.29
CA PRO A 402 -25.88 4.35 14.03
C PRO A 402 -26.61 3.22 14.76
N LYS A 403 -27.52 3.54 15.66
CA LYS A 403 -28.38 2.53 16.29
C LYS A 403 -29.02 1.77 15.15
N VAL A 404 -28.72 0.48 15.05
CA VAL A 404 -29.44 -0.43 14.14
C VAL A 404 -30.90 -0.27 14.49
N GLY A 405 -31.68 0.28 13.55
CA GLY A 405 -33.09 0.49 13.75
C GLY A 405 -33.74 -0.82 14.15
N THR A 406 -34.61 -0.75 15.13
CA THR A 406 -35.55 -1.82 15.51
C THR A 406 -36.10 -2.47 14.24
N PRO A 407 -36.20 -3.81 14.18
CA PRO A 407 -36.82 -4.48 13.05
C PRO A 407 -38.18 -3.87 12.79
N ILE A 408 -38.45 -3.46 11.55
CA ILE A 408 -39.77 -3.09 11.10
C ILE A 408 -40.68 -4.30 11.30
N PRO A 409 -41.86 -4.14 11.95
CA PRO A 409 -42.77 -5.25 12.27
C PRO A 409 -43.30 -5.95 11.04
#